data_fe85b2536198754f47c787809137012c
#
_entry.id   fe85b2536198754f47c787809137012c
#
_cell.length_a   1.000
_cell.length_b   1.000
_cell.length_c   1.000
_cell.angle_alpha   90.00
_cell.angle_beta   90.00
_cell.angle_gamma   90.00
#
_symmetry.space_group_name_H-M   'P 1'
#
loop_
_entity.id
_entity.type
_entity.pdbx_description
1 polymer ?
#
loop_
_entity_poly.entity_id
_entity_poly.type
_entity_poly.pdbx_seq_one_letter_code
_entity_poly.pdbx_strand_id
1 'polypeptide(L)'
;DIFYHHRFDPDTPMEESLGALDSAVRQGKALYAGISSYSGKRTEEAAAILRSMGTPLLIHQPSYSMLNRWIEEDLLDVIGHEGLGCIAFSPLAQGMLTDRYLQGIPADSRAAQGRFLRPDMLTDQNMAHVRSLDEMARRRGQTLAQMALAWALRDPRITSVLIGAS
;
A
#
# COMPACT_ATOMS: atom_id res chain seq x y z
N ASP A 1 -7.96 -5.74 15.96
CA ASP A 1 -8.93 -4.68 15.78
C ASP A 1 -9.56 -4.70 14.39
N ILE A 2 -8.77 -4.72 13.31
CA ILE A 2 -9.26 -4.78 11.92
C ILE A 2 -8.94 -6.17 11.36
N PHE A 3 -9.95 -6.85 10.80
CA PHE A 3 -9.75 -8.10 10.09
C PHE A 3 -9.75 -7.84 8.58
N TYR A 4 -8.70 -8.29 7.90
CA TYR A 4 -8.48 -7.99 6.48
C TYR A 4 -8.75 -9.18 5.58
N HIS A 5 -9.44 -8.94 4.47
CA HIS A 5 -9.31 -9.79 3.28
C HIS A 5 -8.07 -9.34 2.52
N HIS A 6 -7.03 -10.19 2.56
CA HIS A 6 -5.68 -9.81 2.13
C HIS A 6 -5.60 -9.48 0.63
N ARG A 7 -6.35 -10.25 -0.19
CA ARG A 7 -6.29 -10.10 -1.64
C ARG A 7 -7.55 -10.65 -2.29
N PHE A 8 -8.05 -9.98 -3.32
CA PHE A 8 -9.16 -10.50 -4.13
C PHE A 8 -8.80 -11.85 -4.75
N ASP A 9 -9.70 -12.81 -4.65
CA ASP A 9 -9.62 -14.12 -5.30
C ASP A 9 -10.67 -14.18 -6.40
N PRO A 10 -10.27 -14.32 -7.69
CA PRO A 10 -11.22 -14.36 -8.81
C PRO A 10 -12.07 -15.64 -8.84
N ASP A 11 -11.63 -16.70 -8.18
CA ASP A 11 -12.31 -18.01 -8.18
C ASP A 11 -13.31 -18.15 -7.02
N THR A 12 -13.34 -17.18 -6.09
CA THR A 12 -14.27 -17.15 -4.96
C THR A 12 -15.25 -15.99 -5.12
N PRO A 13 -16.59 -16.21 -5.03
CA PRO A 13 -17.55 -15.12 -5.01
C PRO A 13 -17.21 -14.08 -3.92
N MET A 14 -17.23 -12.81 -4.30
CA MET A 14 -16.84 -11.74 -3.38
C MET A 14 -17.73 -11.70 -2.12
N GLU A 15 -19.01 -12.01 -2.29
CA GLU A 15 -20.00 -12.09 -1.21
C GLU A 15 -19.62 -13.12 -0.15
N GLU A 16 -19.01 -14.25 -0.54
CA GLU A 16 -18.56 -15.28 0.40
C GLU A 16 -17.37 -14.79 1.21
N SER A 17 -16.36 -14.23 0.53
CA SER A 17 -15.18 -13.67 1.20
C SER A 17 -15.53 -12.52 2.15
N LEU A 18 -16.39 -11.61 1.72
CA LEU A 18 -16.83 -10.48 2.53
C LEU A 18 -17.82 -10.90 3.63
N GLY A 19 -18.65 -11.93 3.38
CA GLY A 19 -19.48 -12.54 4.39
C GLY A 19 -18.69 -13.15 5.55
N ALA A 20 -17.48 -13.65 5.28
CA ALA A 20 -16.56 -14.09 6.34
C ALA A 20 -16.07 -12.91 7.20
N LEU A 21 -15.80 -11.74 6.61
CA LEU A 21 -15.47 -10.52 7.36
C LEU A 21 -16.64 -10.05 8.21
N ASP A 22 -17.86 -9.98 7.64
CA ASP A 22 -19.08 -9.64 8.38
C ASP A 22 -19.27 -10.59 9.57
N SER A 23 -19.12 -11.88 9.34
CA SER A 23 -19.25 -12.90 10.38
C SER A 23 -18.21 -12.70 11.51
N ALA A 24 -16.95 -12.35 11.18
CA ALA A 24 -15.91 -12.10 12.17
C ALA A 24 -16.24 -10.88 13.03
N VAL A 25 -16.77 -9.81 12.44
CA VAL A 25 -17.19 -8.60 13.15
C VAL A 25 -18.39 -8.91 14.05
N ARG A 26 -19.43 -9.56 13.55
CA ARG A 26 -20.63 -9.93 14.33
C ARG A 26 -20.32 -10.86 15.50
N GLN A 27 -19.33 -11.73 15.34
CA GLN A 27 -18.86 -12.63 16.42
C GLN A 27 -17.93 -11.93 17.42
N GLY A 28 -17.64 -10.65 17.26
CA GLY A 28 -16.74 -9.91 18.14
C GLY A 28 -15.26 -10.30 18.02
N LYS A 29 -14.88 -11.03 16.94
CA LYS A 29 -13.48 -11.41 16.68
C LYS A 29 -12.67 -10.25 16.07
N ALA A 30 -13.36 -9.30 15.46
CA ALA A 30 -12.80 -8.06 14.96
C ALA A 30 -13.76 -6.91 15.25
N LEU A 31 -13.23 -5.69 15.32
CA LEU A 31 -14.03 -4.48 15.44
C LEU A 31 -14.44 -3.95 14.07
N TYR A 32 -13.58 -4.14 13.08
CA TYR A 32 -13.75 -3.56 11.75
C TYR A 32 -13.31 -4.52 10.65
N ALA A 33 -13.91 -4.34 9.46
CA ALA A 33 -13.52 -5.01 8.24
C ALA A 33 -12.58 -4.13 7.40
N GLY A 34 -11.56 -4.74 6.80
CA GLY A 34 -10.63 -4.10 5.87
C GLY A 34 -10.36 -4.97 4.65
N ILE A 35 -9.90 -4.35 3.57
CA ILE A 35 -9.45 -5.06 2.37
C ILE A 35 -8.07 -4.59 1.96
N SER A 36 -7.38 -5.37 1.13
CA SER A 36 -6.05 -5.03 0.63
C SER A 36 -5.90 -5.41 -0.84
N SER A 37 -5.21 -4.57 -1.61
CA SER A 37 -4.83 -4.83 -2.99
C SER A 37 -6.01 -5.08 -3.96
N TYR A 38 -7.15 -4.47 -3.71
CA TYR A 38 -8.30 -4.42 -4.62
C TYR A 38 -8.15 -3.23 -5.58
N SER A 39 -8.62 -3.35 -6.82
CA SER A 39 -8.78 -2.21 -7.74
C SER A 39 -9.87 -1.25 -7.25
N GLY A 40 -9.94 -0.02 -7.77
CA GLY A 40 -10.99 0.92 -7.43
C GLY A 40 -12.38 0.33 -7.62
N LYS A 41 -12.67 -0.23 -8.81
CA LYS A 41 -13.94 -0.92 -9.09
C LYS A 41 -14.28 -2.01 -8.06
N ARG A 42 -13.32 -2.88 -7.74
CA ARG A 42 -13.53 -3.96 -6.75
C ARG A 42 -13.70 -3.43 -5.33
N THR A 43 -13.09 -2.30 -5.00
CA THR A 43 -13.26 -1.64 -3.71
C THR A 43 -14.68 -1.08 -3.57
N GLU A 44 -15.20 -0.45 -4.61
CA GLU A 44 -16.59 0.06 -4.65
C GLU A 44 -17.61 -1.10 -4.50
N GLU A 45 -17.43 -2.18 -5.26
CA GLU A 45 -18.23 -3.39 -5.15
C GLU A 45 -18.20 -3.98 -3.72
N ALA A 46 -17.00 -4.10 -3.12
CA ALA A 46 -16.83 -4.61 -1.77
C ALA A 46 -17.49 -3.72 -0.71
N ALA A 47 -17.36 -2.40 -0.84
CA ALA A 47 -18.01 -1.44 0.06
C ALA A 47 -19.54 -1.55 0.00
N ALA A 48 -20.11 -1.71 -1.20
CA ALA A 48 -21.54 -1.89 -1.38
C ALA A 48 -22.06 -3.20 -0.75
N ILE A 49 -21.35 -4.31 -0.96
CA ILE A 49 -21.69 -5.62 -0.40
C ILE A 49 -21.65 -5.58 1.13
N LEU A 50 -20.54 -5.12 1.73
CA LEU A 50 -20.41 -5.04 3.19
C LEU A 50 -21.44 -4.09 3.82
N ARG A 51 -21.74 -2.98 3.15
CA ARG A 51 -22.81 -2.05 3.59
C ARG A 51 -24.17 -2.73 3.61
N SER A 52 -24.48 -3.55 2.60
CA SER A 52 -25.76 -4.30 2.56
C SER A 52 -25.87 -5.34 3.67
N MET A 53 -24.73 -5.88 4.15
CA MET A 53 -24.66 -6.80 5.29
C MET A 53 -24.72 -6.07 6.65
N GLY A 54 -24.61 -4.74 6.68
CA GLY A 54 -24.59 -3.93 7.90
C GLY A 54 -23.22 -3.85 8.60
N THR A 55 -22.16 -4.28 7.93
CA THR A 55 -20.76 -4.16 8.40
C THR A 55 -20.00 -3.28 7.40
N PRO A 56 -19.96 -1.95 7.57
CA PRO A 56 -19.34 -1.06 6.61
C PRO A 56 -17.82 -1.35 6.51
N LEU A 57 -17.30 -1.29 5.29
CA LEU A 57 -15.87 -1.33 5.04
C LEU A 57 -15.21 -0.10 5.69
N LEU A 58 -14.18 -0.32 6.51
CA LEU A 58 -13.49 0.77 7.19
C LEU A 58 -12.31 1.29 6.36
N ILE A 59 -11.51 0.38 5.78
CA ILE A 59 -10.18 0.74 5.33
C ILE A 59 -9.69 -0.15 4.18
N HIS A 60 -8.93 0.46 3.28
CA HIS A 60 -8.19 -0.23 2.23
C HIS A 60 -6.68 -0.14 2.48
N GLN A 61 -5.95 -1.23 2.28
CA GLN A 61 -4.50 -1.27 2.42
C GLN A 61 -3.82 -1.60 1.09
N PRO A 62 -3.44 -0.60 0.26
CA PRO A 62 -2.74 -0.79 -1.01
C PRO A 62 -1.23 -0.63 -0.88
N SER A 63 -0.47 -1.17 -1.86
CA SER A 63 0.92 -0.77 -2.08
C SER A 63 0.96 0.60 -2.76
N TYR A 64 1.77 1.52 -2.21
CA TYR A 64 1.90 2.86 -2.77
C TYR A 64 3.25 3.48 -2.45
N SER A 65 3.88 4.06 -3.44
CA SER A 65 5.15 4.77 -3.30
C SER A 65 5.38 5.69 -4.49
N MET A 66 6.44 6.50 -4.46
CA MET A 66 6.86 7.32 -5.62
C MET A 66 7.14 6.50 -6.88
N LEU A 67 7.50 5.21 -6.72
CA LEU A 67 7.81 4.27 -7.82
C LEU A 67 6.62 3.34 -8.17
N ASN A 68 5.54 3.37 -7.40
CA ASN A 68 4.35 2.55 -7.63
C ASN A 68 3.10 3.38 -7.33
N ARG A 69 2.49 3.95 -8.36
CA ARG A 69 1.44 4.97 -8.26
C ARG A 69 0.07 4.50 -8.78
N TRP A 70 -0.12 3.22 -8.95
CA TRP A 70 -1.32 2.62 -9.54
C TRP A 70 -2.64 3.05 -8.88
N ILE A 71 -2.62 3.36 -7.58
CA ILE A 71 -3.82 3.78 -6.84
C ILE A 71 -4.35 5.15 -7.27
N GLU A 72 -3.51 5.95 -7.94
CA GLU A 72 -3.90 7.29 -8.39
C GLU A 72 -4.80 7.27 -9.64
N GLU A 73 -4.91 6.12 -10.32
CA GLU A 73 -5.72 5.98 -11.54
C GLU A 73 -7.23 6.01 -11.22
N ASP A 74 -7.67 5.27 -10.21
CA ASP A 74 -9.09 5.14 -9.85
C ASP A 74 -9.33 4.96 -8.34
N LEU A 75 -8.45 4.23 -7.65
CA LEU A 75 -8.69 3.78 -6.28
C LEU A 75 -8.78 4.94 -5.28
N LEU A 76 -7.95 5.97 -5.41
CA LEU A 76 -8.02 7.12 -4.49
C LEU A 76 -9.35 7.86 -4.59
N ASP A 77 -9.94 7.94 -5.77
CA ASP A 77 -11.24 8.58 -5.96
C ASP A 77 -12.36 7.76 -5.30
N VAL A 78 -12.30 6.43 -5.44
CA VAL A 78 -13.23 5.51 -4.74
C VAL A 78 -13.07 5.61 -3.23
N ILE A 79 -11.84 5.62 -2.70
CA ILE A 79 -11.57 5.80 -1.27
C ILE A 79 -12.19 7.11 -0.75
N GLY A 80 -12.00 8.21 -1.48
CA GLY A 80 -12.57 9.51 -1.13
C GLY A 80 -14.10 9.52 -1.19
N HIS A 81 -14.69 8.91 -2.23
CA HIS A 81 -16.15 8.85 -2.42
C HIS A 81 -16.83 7.99 -1.34
N GLU A 82 -16.26 6.84 -1.04
CA GLU A 82 -16.78 5.89 -0.06
C GLU A 82 -16.44 6.28 1.40
N GLY A 83 -15.60 7.29 1.60
CA GLY A 83 -15.18 7.74 2.94
C GLY A 83 -14.30 6.72 3.66
N LEU A 84 -13.52 5.91 2.92
CA LEU A 84 -12.67 4.86 3.48
C LEU A 84 -11.33 5.43 3.98
N GLY A 85 -10.77 4.82 5.03
CA GLY A 85 -9.37 5.02 5.36
C GLY A 85 -8.45 4.32 4.33
N CYS A 86 -7.24 4.86 4.18
CA CYS A 86 -6.20 4.27 3.35
C CYS A 86 -4.89 4.15 4.12
N ILE A 87 -4.38 2.92 4.27
CA ILE A 87 -3.06 2.67 4.86
C ILE A 87 -2.14 2.12 3.78
N ALA A 88 -1.22 2.94 3.29
CA ALA A 88 -0.30 2.53 2.23
C ALA A 88 0.86 1.68 2.77
N PHE A 89 1.08 0.50 2.20
CA PHE A 89 2.26 -0.31 2.50
C PHE A 89 3.36 -0.14 1.44
N SER A 90 4.60 -0.48 1.81
CA SER A 90 5.80 -0.33 0.97
C SER A 90 6.06 1.11 0.47
N PRO A 91 5.87 2.16 1.29
CA PRO A 91 6.07 3.54 0.85
C PRO A 91 7.52 3.84 0.47
N LEU A 92 8.47 3.05 0.96
CA LEU A 92 9.89 3.12 0.61
C LEU A 92 10.30 2.16 -0.52
N ALA A 93 9.33 1.59 -1.26
CA ALA A 93 9.58 0.67 -2.36
C ALA A 93 10.59 -0.43 -1.97
N GLN A 94 10.34 -1.09 -0.83
CA GLN A 94 11.18 -2.17 -0.26
C GLN A 94 12.63 -1.73 0.04
N GLY A 95 12.86 -0.46 0.24
CA GLY A 95 14.15 0.14 0.54
C GLY A 95 14.82 0.84 -0.64
N MET A 96 14.27 0.77 -1.85
CA MET A 96 14.80 1.49 -3.02
C MET A 96 14.77 3.01 -2.81
N LEU A 97 13.78 3.53 -2.09
CA LEU A 97 13.65 4.95 -1.75
C LEU A 97 14.38 5.29 -0.43
N THR A 98 15.55 4.69 -0.24
CA THR A 98 16.50 5.00 0.83
C THR A 98 17.90 5.13 0.24
N ASP A 99 18.88 5.48 1.04
CA ASP A 99 20.30 5.53 0.64
C ASP A 99 20.95 4.15 0.44
N ARG A 100 20.27 3.08 0.88
CA ARG A 100 20.84 1.72 0.96
C ARG A 100 21.37 1.17 -0.38
N TYR A 101 20.71 1.51 -1.49
CA TYR A 101 21.03 0.98 -2.82
C TYR A 101 21.72 1.99 -3.74
N LEU A 102 21.98 3.21 -3.30
CA LEU A 102 22.56 4.27 -4.14
C LEU A 102 23.96 3.93 -4.66
N GLN A 103 24.74 3.13 -3.90
CA GLN A 103 26.11 2.74 -4.22
C GLN A 103 26.23 1.27 -4.63
N GLY A 104 25.13 0.57 -4.85
CA GLY A 104 25.11 -0.85 -5.21
C GLY A 104 24.23 -1.68 -4.30
N ILE A 105 24.26 -3.00 -4.47
CA ILE A 105 23.47 -3.95 -3.70
C ILE A 105 24.32 -4.49 -2.53
N PRO A 106 24.04 -4.09 -1.26
CA PRO A 106 24.74 -4.67 -0.11
C PRO A 106 24.46 -6.16 0.01
N ALA A 107 25.48 -6.95 0.38
CA ALA A 107 25.38 -8.41 0.47
C ALA A 107 24.35 -8.90 1.50
N ASP A 108 24.07 -8.10 2.53
CA ASP A 108 23.09 -8.35 3.59
C ASP A 108 21.69 -7.82 3.27
N SER A 109 21.49 -7.24 2.06
CA SER A 109 20.25 -6.58 1.68
C SER A 109 19.15 -7.56 1.25
N ARG A 110 17.89 -7.07 1.28
CA ARG A 110 16.73 -7.81 0.77
C ARG A 110 16.87 -8.15 -0.72
N ALA A 111 17.52 -7.27 -1.49
CA ALA A 111 17.81 -7.50 -2.90
C ALA A 111 18.79 -8.66 -3.10
N ALA A 112 19.84 -8.75 -2.27
CA ALA A 112 20.78 -9.87 -2.31
C ALA A 112 20.11 -11.21 -1.94
N GLN A 113 19.10 -11.19 -1.06
CA GLN A 113 18.33 -12.36 -0.67
C GLN A 113 17.26 -12.77 -1.70
N GLY A 114 16.91 -11.91 -2.66
CA GLY A 114 15.97 -12.20 -3.75
C GLY A 114 14.52 -12.48 -3.36
N ARG A 115 14.13 -12.22 -2.09
CA ARG A 115 12.79 -12.62 -1.59
C ARG A 115 11.67 -11.64 -1.95
N PHE A 116 11.87 -10.34 -1.74
CA PHE A 116 10.85 -9.32 -1.95
C PHE A 116 11.28 -8.26 -2.97
N LEU A 117 12.48 -7.70 -2.80
CA LEU A 117 13.09 -6.84 -3.80
C LEU A 117 13.90 -7.70 -4.74
N ARG A 118 13.40 -7.90 -5.94
CA ARG A 118 14.11 -8.70 -6.95
C ARG A 118 15.21 -7.86 -7.57
N PRO A 119 16.37 -8.46 -7.89
CA PRO A 119 17.50 -7.74 -8.54
C PRO A 119 17.10 -7.07 -9.87
N ASP A 120 16.14 -7.65 -10.61
CA ASP A 120 15.63 -7.10 -11.86
C ASP A 120 14.84 -5.78 -11.69
N MET A 121 14.47 -5.41 -10.48
CA MET A 121 13.88 -4.09 -10.17
C MET A 121 14.94 -3.00 -10.01
N LEU A 122 16.20 -3.37 -9.77
CA LEU A 122 17.33 -2.46 -9.61
C LEU A 122 18.06 -2.21 -10.95
N THR A 123 17.30 -1.95 -12.00
CA THR A 123 17.85 -1.60 -13.32
C THR A 123 18.59 -0.26 -13.26
N ASP A 124 19.52 -0.04 -14.19
CA ASP A 124 20.24 1.25 -14.29
C ASP A 124 19.28 2.43 -14.44
N GLN A 125 18.18 2.25 -15.17
CA GLN A 125 17.14 3.25 -15.37
C GLN A 125 16.43 3.57 -14.04
N ASN A 126 15.98 2.56 -13.30
CA ASN A 126 15.32 2.76 -12.00
C ASN A 126 16.29 3.41 -11.02
N MET A 127 17.55 3.00 -11.00
CA MET A 127 18.56 3.58 -10.13
C MET A 127 18.92 5.02 -10.51
N ALA A 128 18.85 5.39 -11.79
CA ALA A 128 19.00 6.78 -12.23
C ALA A 128 17.86 7.65 -11.68
N HIS A 129 16.61 7.17 -11.74
CA HIS A 129 15.47 7.86 -11.13
C HIS A 129 15.63 8.02 -9.61
N VAL A 130 16.05 6.95 -8.92
CA VAL A 130 16.29 6.99 -7.47
C VAL A 130 17.38 8.01 -7.10
N ARG A 131 18.50 8.08 -7.86
CA ARG A 131 19.54 9.09 -7.63
C ARG A 131 19.03 10.51 -7.83
N SER A 132 18.23 10.76 -8.87
CA SER A 132 17.60 12.06 -9.11
C SER A 132 16.66 12.47 -7.96
N LEU A 133 15.92 11.51 -7.41
CA LEU A 133 15.07 11.74 -6.24
C LEU A 133 15.91 12.02 -4.98
N ASP A 134 17.03 11.33 -4.78
CA ASP A 134 17.95 11.58 -3.66
C ASP A 134 18.55 13.01 -3.73
N GLU A 135 18.99 13.43 -4.91
CA GLU A 135 19.45 14.81 -5.12
C GLU A 135 18.36 15.85 -4.80
N MET A 136 17.12 15.56 -5.18
CA MET A 136 15.98 16.43 -4.86
C MET A 136 15.73 16.47 -3.34
N ALA A 137 15.79 15.34 -2.65
CA ALA A 137 15.63 15.26 -1.21
C ALA A 137 16.73 16.06 -0.51
N ARG A 138 17.99 15.92 -0.91
CA ARG A 138 19.13 16.69 -0.35
C ARG A 138 18.95 18.18 -0.52
N ARG A 139 18.49 18.67 -1.69
CA ARG A 139 18.18 20.10 -1.91
C ARG A 139 17.09 20.62 -0.97
N ARG A 140 16.22 19.73 -0.48
CA ARG A 140 15.15 20.03 0.48
C ARG A 140 15.61 19.87 1.95
N GLY A 141 16.86 19.51 2.20
CA GLY A 141 17.37 19.22 3.55
C GLY A 141 16.78 17.95 4.16
N GLN A 142 16.36 16.98 3.33
CA GLN A 142 15.73 15.74 3.75
C GLN A 142 16.55 14.53 3.28
N THR A 143 16.42 13.41 3.98
CA THR A 143 16.81 12.10 3.42
C THR A 143 15.80 11.68 2.35
N LEU A 144 16.21 10.81 1.43
CA LEU A 144 15.31 10.24 0.42
C LEU A 144 14.10 9.54 1.08
N ALA A 145 14.33 8.79 2.16
CA ALA A 145 13.26 8.14 2.91
C ALA A 145 12.26 9.14 3.51
N GLN A 146 12.73 10.24 4.12
CA GLN A 146 11.85 11.28 4.65
C GLN A 146 11.01 11.92 3.56
N MET A 147 11.62 12.23 2.41
CA MET A 147 10.89 12.79 1.28
C MET A 147 9.86 11.80 0.74
N ALA A 148 10.20 10.51 0.62
CA ALA A 148 9.30 9.48 0.11
C ALA A 148 8.08 9.29 1.02
N LEU A 149 8.26 9.28 2.34
CA LEU A 149 7.16 9.17 3.30
C LEU A 149 6.26 10.42 3.27
N ALA A 150 6.85 11.61 3.27
CA ALA A 150 6.10 12.86 3.17
C ALA A 150 5.32 12.94 1.85
N TRP A 151 5.94 12.46 0.75
CA TRP A 151 5.28 12.40 -0.56
C TRP A 151 4.08 11.44 -0.56
N ALA A 152 4.21 10.26 0.04
CA ALA A 152 3.10 9.31 0.12
C ALA A 152 1.92 9.90 0.92
N LEU A 153 2.19 10.66 1.97
CA LEU A 153 1.18 11.31 2.82
C LEU A 153 0.68 12.67 2.30
N ARG A 154 1.11 13.11 1.10
CA ARG A 154 0.69 14.40 0.54
C ARG A 154 -0.78 14.47 0.15
N ASP A 155 -1.35 13.32 -0.20
CA ASP A 155 -2.77 13.21 -0.55
C ASP A 155 -3.58 12.99 0.73
N PRO A 156 -4.57 13.83 1.02
CA PRO A 156 -5.36 13.73 2.25
C PRO A 156 -6.18 12.44 2.36
N ARG A 157 -6.36 11.71 1.26
CA ARG A 157 -7.03 10.39 1.25
C ARG A 157 -6.13 9.27 1.77
N ILE A 158 -4.82 9.50 1.88
CA ILE A 158 -3.90 8.55 2.53
C ILE A 158 -3.86 8.84 4.03
N THR A 159 -4.48 7.98 4.82
CA THR A 159 -4.60 8.13 6.27
C THR A 159 -3.27 7.88 6.99
N SER A 160 -2.51 6.88 6.53
CA SER A 160 -1.26 6.46 7.17
C SER A 160 -0.39 5.64 6.20
N VAL A 161 0.87 5.44 6.58
CA VAL A 161 1.80 4.57 5.86
C VAL A 161 2.41 3.53 6.82
N LEU A 162 2.64 2.32 6.30
CA LEU A 162 3.31 1.25 7.04
C LEU A 162 4.79 1.22 6.66
N ILE A 163 5.65 1.40 7.64
CA ILE A 163 7.09 1.24 7.49
C ILE A 163 7.57 -0.04 8.18
N GLY A 164 8.54 -0.73 7.57
CA GLY A 164 9.27 -1.81 8.23
C GLY A 164 10.44 -1.22 9.02
N ALA A 165 10.57 -1.60 10.28
CA ALA A 165 11.74 -1.34 11.10
C ALA A 165 12.57 -2.63 11.22
N SER A 166 13.90 -2.53 11.07
CA SER A 166 14.86 -3.64 11.20
C SER A 166 16.08 -3.16 11.98
#